data_e800a3b20265495f537a5384e43d37b3
#
_entry.id   e800a3b20265495f537a5384e43d37b3
#
_cell.length_a   1.000
_cell.length_b   1.000
_cell.length_c   1.000
_cell.angle_alpha   90.00
_cell.angle_beta   90.00
_cell.angle_gamma   90.00
#
_symmetry.space_group_name_H-M   'P 1'
#
loop_
_entity.id
_entity.type
_entity.pdbx_description
1 polymer ?
#
loop_
_entity_poly.entity_id
_entity_poly.type
_entity_poly.pdbx_seq_one_letter_code
_entity_poly.pdbx_strand_id
1 'polypeptide(L)'
;MGNKKYLLVGTNYFTKWVEVEPLANIRDVDVKRFVWKNIFTRFGVSHVLISDNGLQFNSKMFKRYCGELRITNRYSTPTYPQGNGQAEAVNKVIVNGLKKRLDDAKGKWVEELPHVLWTYRTIPRKSMGKTLFSMTYGAKAVIPLETGLPMLRTSSFNPRDNDEKLTKSLDLIEEKKENAMVQLAYYQQKLKQGYDTNVKLRHLTPSGLVLRKAVGAAKSSA
;
A
#
# COMPACT_ATOMS: atom_id res chain seq x y z
N MET A 1 -7.64 7.94 25.13
CA MET A 1 -6.87 7.49 23.95
C MET A 1 -5.82 8.53 23.60
N GLY A 2 -4.54 8.15 23.44
CA GLY A 2 -3.47 9.13 23.21
C GLY A 2 -3.66 9.86 21.88
N ASN A 3 -3.23 11.12 21.86
CA ASN A 3 -3.38 12.04 20.73
C ASN A 3 -2.57 11.54 19.50
N LYS A 4 -3.17 10.64 18.69
CA LYS A 4 -2.56 10.09 17.47
C LYS A 4 -2.51 11.16 16.38
N LYS A 5 -1.32 11.41 15.82
CA LYS A 5 -1.08 12.49 14.85
C LYS A 5 -0.55 11.98 13.51
N TYR A 6 -0.02 10.77 13.48
CA TYR A 6 0.70 10.23 12.33
C TYR A 6 0.11 8.89 11.89
N LEU A 7 0.23 8.60 10.61
CA LEU A 7 -0.02 7.30 10.03
C LEU A 7 1.31 6.70 9.54
N LEU A 8 1.63 5.50 10.01
CA LEU A 8 2.68 4.69 9.41
C LEU A 8 2.03 3.69 8.48
N VAL A 9 2.44 3.71 7.21
CA VAL A 9 1.84 2.91 6.13
C VAL A 9 2.90 2.00 5.53
N GLY A 10 2.63 0.69 5.51
CA GLY A 10 3.41 -0.29 4.79
C GLY A 10 2.58 -0.90 3.66
N THR A 11 3.13 -1.01 2.46
CA THR A 11 2.45 -1.61 1.32
C THR A 11 3.30 -2.71 0.69
N ASN A 12 2.67 -3.83 0.38
CA ASN A 12 3.30 -4.89 -0.39
C ASN A 12 3.38 -4.48 -1.86
N TYR A 13 4.56 -4.64 -2.47
CA TYR A 13 4.82 -4.20 -3.85
C TYR A 13 3.94 -4.91 -4.89
N PHE A 14 3.70 -6.21 -4.73
CA PHE A 14 2.94 -7.02 -5.68
C PHE A 14 1.43 -6.96 -5.44
N THR A 15 0.99 -7.40 -4.26
CA THR A 15 -0.44 -7.49 -3.94
C THR A 15 -1.09 -6.14 -3.70
N LYS A 16 -0.29 -5.08 -3.49
CA LYS A 16 -0.73 -3.74 -3.04
C LYS A 16 -1.46 -3.79 -1.69
N TRP A 17 -1.32 -4.90 -0.96
CA TRP A 17 -1.83 -5.01 0.39
C TRP A 17 -1.23 -3.94 1.28
N VAL A 18 -2.03 -3.41 2.18
CA VAL A 18 -1.60 -2.32 3.04
C VAL A 18 -1.83 -2.64 4.51
N GLU A 19 -0.83 -2.35 5.32
CA GLU A 19 -0.91 -2.28 6.76
C GLU A 19 -0.69 -0.85 7.22
N VAL A 20 -1.46 -0.44 8.23
CA VAL A 20 -1.43 0.94 8.73
C VAL A 20 -1.51 0.93 10.24
N GLU A 21 -0.70 1.76 10.88
CA GLU A 21 -0.76 1.98 12.32
C GLU A 21 -0.81 3.48 12.64
N PRO A 22 -1.80 3.93 13.43
CA PRO A 22 -1.85 5.30 13.91
C PRO A 22 -0.89 5.49 15.08
N LEU A 23 -0.03 6.50 15.00
CA LEU A 23 1.04 6.77 15.96
C LEU A 23 0.92 8.18 16.56
N ALA A 24 1.29 8.33 17.84
CA ALA A 24 1.43 9.64 18.47
C ALA A 24 2.74 10.33 18.06
N ASN A 25 3.81 9.53 17.88
CA ASN A 25 5.12 9.95 17.42
C ASN A 25 5.63 8.97 16.39
N ILE A 26 6.51 9.43 15.49
CA ILE A 26 7.20 8.56 14.52
C ILE A 26 8.68 8.50 14.91
N ARG A 27 9.07 7.44 15.62
CA ARG A 27 10.46 7.16 15.98
C ARG A 27 10.88 5.84 15.34
N ASP A 28 12.17 5.60 15.28
CA ASP A 28 12.74 4.36 14.75
C ASP A 28 12.28 3.10 15.51
N VAL A 29 12.10 3.19 16.83
CA VAL A 29 11.51 2.09 17.64
C VAL A 29 10.07 1.79 17.25
N ASP A 30 9.29 2.80 16.88
CA ASP A 30 7.90 2.65 16.47
C ASP A 30 7.84 1.99 15.07
N VAL A 31 8.74 2.39 14.16
CA VAL A 31 8.91 1.76 12.84
C VAL A 31 9.32 0.31 12.96
N LYS A 32 10.34 0.00 13.79
CA LYS A 32 10.78 -1.38 14.06
C LYS A 32 9.62 -2.24 14.56
N ARG A 33 8.86 -1.74 15.54
CA ARG A 33 7.71 -2.44 16.10
C ARG A 33 6.62 -2.68 15.06
N PHE A 34 6.32 -1.68 14.24
CA PHE A 34 5.33 -1.78 13.17
C PHE A 34 5.72 -2.84 12.14
N VAL A 35 6.95 -2.78 11.63
CA VAL A 35 7.46 -3.72 10.63
C VAL A 35 7.43 -5.15 11.18
N TRP A 36 7.88 -5.35 12.40
CA TRP A 36 7.82 -6.65 13.06
C TRP A 36 6.38 -7.15 13.19
N LYS A 37 5.52 -6.40 13.90
CA LYS A 37 4.17 -6.81 14.28
C LYS A 37 3.21 -6.91 13.09
N ASN A 38 3.23 -5.93 12.18
CA ASN A 38 2.19 -5.81 11.15
C ASN A 38 2.63 -6.41 9.80
N ILE A 39 3.93 -6.64 9.61
CA ILE A 39 4.46 -7.16 8.35
C ILE A 39 5.09 -8.53 8.57
N PHE A 40 6.18 -8.62 9.32
CA PHE A 40 6.98 -9.86 9.37
C PHE A 40 6.27 -11.02 10.03
N THR A 41 5.58 -10.81 11.17
CA THR A 41 4.84 -11.89 11.85
C THR A 41 3.61 -12.35 11.07
N ARG A 42 3.19 -11.61 10.05
CA ARG A 42 2.00 -11.93 9.25
C ARG A 42 2.31 -12.43 7.85
N PHE A 43 3.37 -11.94 7.24
CA PHE A 43 3.67 -12.18 5.82
C PHE A 43 5.11 -12.67 5.59
N GLY A 44 5.88 -12.88 6.65
CA GLY A 44 7.29 -13.24 6.54
C GLY A 44 8.23 -12.05 6.38
N VAL A 45 9.54 -12.32 6.46
CA VAL A 45 10.58 -11.31 6.35
C VAL A 45 10.81 -10.94 4.89
N SER A 46 10.72 -9.64 4.59
CA SER A 46 10.93 -9.11 3.24
C SER A 46 12.43 -9.04 2.90
N HIS A 47 12.82 -9.34 1.67
CA HIS A 47 14.21 -9.14 1.21
C HIS A 47 14.59 -7.67 1.08
N VAL A 48 13.63 -6.81 0.73
CA VAL A 48 13.86 -5.39 0.48
C VAL A 48 12.77 -4.57 1.16
N LEU A 49 13.17 -3.52 1.86
CA LEU A 49 12.30 -2.43 2.31
C LEU A 49 12.64 -1.16 1.54
N ILE A 50 11.61 -0.49 1.02
CA ILE A 50 11.75 0.81 0.35
C ILE A 50 10.99 1.83 1.17
N SER A 51 11.67 2.92 1.55
CA SER A 51 11.06 4.01 2.31
C SER A 51 11.51 5.37 1.78
N ASP A 52 10.92 6.44 2.29
CA ASP A 52 11.53 7.76 2.19
C ASP A 52 12.82 7.81 3.02
N ASN A 53 13.60 8.88 2.87
CA ASN A 53 14.83 9.08 3.62
C ASN A 53 14.58 9.73 5.00
N GLY A 54 13.42 9.49 5.60
CA GLY A 54 13.07 9.99 6.92
C GLY A 54 14.01 9.45 8.01
N LEU A 55 14.30 10.29 9.01
CA LEU A 55 15.24 9.95 10.10
C LEU A 55 14.88 8.63 10.79
N GLN A 56 13.60 8.33 10.93
CA GLN A 56 13.10 7.09 11.55
C GLN A 56 13.47 5.82 10.78
N PHE A 57 13.64 5.91 9.45
CA PHE A 57 14.05 4.79 8.58
C PHE A 57 15.55 4.76 8.36
N ASN A 58 16.23 5.91 8.52
CA ASN A 58 17.67 6.08 8.26
C ASN A 58 18.51 6.03 9.54
N SER A 59 17.92 5.76 10.71
CA SER A 59 18.63 5.67 11.99
C SER A 59 19.61 4.49 12.02
N LYS A 60 20.68 4.62 12.80
CA LYS A 60 21.65 3.54 13.02
C LYS A 60 20.97 2.28 13.57
N MET A 61 20.01 2.45 14.49
CA MET A 61 19.27 1.37 15.10
C MET A 61 18.41 0.62 14.08
N PHE A 62 17.66 1.32 13.23
CA PHE A 62 16.83 0.67 12.22
C PHE A 62 17.66 -0.02 11.14
N LYS A 63 18.79 0.59 10.72
CA LYS A 63 19.74 -0.04 9.78
C LYS A 63 20.33 -1.33 10.33
N ARG A 64 20.75 -1.32 11.61
CA ARG A 64 21.26 -2.51 12.29
C ARG A 64 20.20 -3.60 12.33
N TYR A 65 18.97 -3.27 12.71
CA TYR A 65 17.85 -4.20 12.72
C TYR A 65 17.59 -4.84 11.34
N CYS A 66 17.59 -4.06 10.28
CA CYS A 66 17.47 -4.59 8.92
C CYS A 66 18.66 -5.49 8.56
N GLY A 67 19.89 -5.11 8.94
CA GLY A 67 21.09 -5.90 8.70
C GLY A 67 21.07 -7.26 9.42
N GLU A 68 20.63 -7.31 10.67
CA GLU A 68 20.47 -8.56 11.45
C GLU A 68 19.48 -9.53 10.78
N LEU A 69 18.47 -9.01 10.09
CA LEU A 69 17.49 -9.79 9.35
C LEU A 69 17.82 -9.98 7.86
N ARG A 70 19.00 -9.54 7.43
CA ARG A 70 19.47 -9.57 6.02
C ARG A 70 18.53 -8.84 5.07
N ILE A 71 17.91 -7.74 5.51
CA ILE A 71 17.01 -6.93 4.71
C ILE A 71 17.79 -5.80 4.05
N THR A 72 17.66 -5.69 2.73
CA THR A 72 18.20 -4.55 1.98
C THR A 72 17.29 -3.33 2.15
N ASN A 73 17.81 -2.29 2.78
CA ASN A 73 17.10 -1.02 2.95
C ASN A 73 17.39 -0.09 1.76
N ARG A 74 16.36 0.32 1.03
CA ARG A 74 16.45 1.27 -0.08
C ARG A 74 15.65 2.53 0.23
N TYR A 75 16.20 3.67 -0.17
CA TYR A 75 15.58 4.96 0.08
C TYR A 75 15.23 5.65 -1.23
N SER A 76 14.03 6.23 -1.31
CA SER A 76 13.73 7.18 -2.37
C SER A 76 14.48 8.48 -2.11
N THR A 77 15.01 9.06 -3.18
CA THR A 77 15.70 10.36 -3.10
C THR A 77 14.81 11.47 -3.66
N PRO A 78 15.02 12.73 -3.27
CA PRO A 78 14.30 13.86 -3.87
C PRO A 78 14.44 13.93 -5.40
N THR A 79 15.55 13.41 -5.94
CA THR A 79 15.82 13.32 -7.37
C THR A 79 15.10 12.15 -8.04
N TYR A 80 14.75 11.11 -7.28
CA TYR A 80 14.02 9.93 -7.78
C TYR A 80 12.87 9.54 -6.82
N PRO A 81 11.83 10.38 -6.73
CA PRO A 81 10.71 10.15 -5.81
C PRO A 81 9.86 8.93 -6.19
N GLN A 82 9.93 8.48 -7.45
CA GLN A 82 9.14 7.34 -7.93
C GLN A 82 9.43 6.04 -7.17
N GLY A 83 10.62 5.91 -6.55
CA GLY A 83 10.97 4.76 -5.70
C GLY A 83 9.96 4.50 -4.57
N ASN A 84 9.36 5.54 -4.00
CA ASN A 84 8.33 5.46 -2.95
C ASN A 84 6.91 5.76 -3.44
N GLY A 85 6.74 5.97 -4.76
CA GLY A 85 5.48 6.43 -5.34
C GLY A 85 4.27 5.54 -5.04
N GLN A 86 4.47 4.23 -4.81
CA GLN A 86 3.38 3.34 -4.42
C GLN A 86 2.88 3.63 -2.99
N ALA A 87 3.78 3.74 -2.03
CA ALA A 87 3.42 4.07 -0.65
C ALA A 87 2.75 5.44 -0.56
N GLU A 88 3.25 6.43 -1.31
CA GLU A 88 2.64 7.77 -1.40
C GLU A 88 1.24 7.73 -1.99
N ALA A 89 1.02 6.99 -3.08
CA ALA A 89 -0.29 6.83 -3.70
C ALA A 89 -1.30 6.17 -2.74
N VAL A 90 -0.88 5.12 -2.05
CA VAL A 90 -1.69 4.42 -1.05
C VAL A 90 -2.02 5.36 0.11
N ASN A 91 -1.03 6.05 0.65
CA ASN A 91 -1.23 7.01 1.74
C ASN A 91 -2.25 8.09 1.35
N LYS A 92 -2.14 8.64 0.14
CA LYS A 92 -3.09 9.61 -0.39
C LYS A 92 -4.52 9.07 -0.45
N VAL A 93 -4.70 7.82 -0.88
CA VAL A 93 -6.04 7.20 -0.93
C VAL A 93 -6.62 7.01 0.47
N ILE A 94 -5.82 6.52 1.42
CA ILE A 94 -6.26 6.31 2.81
C ILE A 94 -6.62 7.64 3.47
N VAL A 95 -5.76 8.65 3.35
CA VAL A 95 -6.02 9.99 3.92
C VAL A 95 -7.27 10.62 3.31
N ASN A 96 -7.47 10.49 2.00
CA ASN A 96 -8.68 10.99 1.36
C ASN A 96 -9.94 10.22 1.80
N GLY A 97 -9.84 8.91 2.00
CA GLY A 97 -10.91 8.09 2.56
C GLY A 97 -11.27 8.51 3.98
N LEU A 98 -10.26 8.79 4.81
CA LEU A 98 -10.47 9.33 6.15
C LEU A 98 -11.13 10.71 6.12
N LYS A 99 -10.64 11.64 5.30
CA LYS A 99 -11.22 12.98 5.17
C LYS A 99 -12.69 12.94 4.85
N LYS A 100 -13.12 12.13 3.89
CA LYS A 100 -14.53 11.98 3.52
C LYS A 100 -15.43 11.47 4.65
N ARG A 101 -14.87 10.66 5.57
CA ARG A 101 -15.62 10.15 6.73
C ARG A 101 -15.57 11.08 7.94
N LEU A 102 -14.57 11.95 8.02
CA LEU A 102 -14.37 12.87 9.13
C LEU A 102 -15.34 14.05 9.11
N ASP A 103 -15.92 14.38 7.95
CA ASP A 103 -16.99 15.38 7.87
C ASP A 103 -18.17 15.00 8.76
N ASP A 104 -18.42 13.68 8.93
CA ASP A 104 -19.49 13.13 9.79
C ASP A 104 -19.01 12.78 11.22
N ALA A 105 -17.73 12.40 11.39
CA ALA A 105 -17.22 11.74 12.62
C ALA A 105 -16.43 12.64 13.57
N LYS A 106 -16.44 13.98 13.39
CA LYS A 106 -15.88 15.01 14.32
C LYS A 106 -14.53 14.62 14.97
N GLY A 107 -13.54 14.30 14.18
CA GLY A 107 -12.15 14.15 14.68
C GLY A 107 -11.74 12.76 15.18
N LYS A 108 -12.60 11.75 15.13
CA LYS A 108 -12.31 10.36 15.54
C LYS A 108 -11.68 9.52 14.42
N TRP A 109 -10.70 10.08 13.71
CA TRP A 109 -10.12 9.46 12.52
C TRP A 109 -9.49 8.07 12.78
N VAL A 110 -9.03 7.83 14.01
CA VAL A 110 -8.45 6.52 14.39
C VAL A 110 -9.52 5.42 14.42
N GLU A 111 -10.74 5.77 14.82
CA GLU A 111 -11.88 4.85 14.85
C GLU A 111 -12.41 4.56 13.45
N GLU A 112 -12.29 5.52 12.51
CA GLU A 112 -12.69 5.34 11.12
C GLU A 112 -11.65 4.60 10.25
N LEU A 113 -10.41 4.51 10.70
CA LEU A 113 -9.33 3.89 9.95
C LEU A 113 -9.63 2.43 9.55
N PRO A 114 -10.15 1.54 10.42
CA PRO A 114 -10.50 0.17 10.05
C PRO A 114 -11.52 0.10 8.89
N HIS A 115 -12.51 1.00 8.88
CA HIS A 115 -13.52 1.04 7.82
C HIS A 115 -12.92 1.46 6.47
N VAL A 116 -12.03 2.45 6.49
CA VAL A 116 -11.31 2.89 5.28
C VAL A 116 -10.41 1.76 4.75
N LEU A 117 -9.68 1.08 5.64
CA LEU A 117 -8.81 -0.04 5.27
C LEU A 117 -9.61 -1.22 4.74
N TRP A 118 -10.74 -1.55 5.36
CA TRP A 118 -11.63 -2.61 4.88
C TRP A 118 -12.09 -2.33 3.45
N THR A 119 -12.63 -1.13 3.22
CA THR A 119 -13.04 -0.67 1.89
C THR A 119 -11.89 -0.75 0.89
N TYR A 120 -10.70 -0.26 1.28
CA TYR A 120 -9.50 -0.30 0.45
C TYR A 120 -9.10 -1.71 0.05
N ARG A 121 -9.21 -2.68 0.95
CA ARG A 121 -8.79 -4.07 0.76
C ARG A 121 -9.78 -4.92 -0.02
N THR A 122 -11.08 -4.59 0.04
CA THR A 122 -12.18 -5.42 -0.50
C THR A 122 -12.79 -4.91 -1.80
N ILE A 123 -12.50 -3.66 -2.22
CA ILE A 123 -12.95 -3.14 -3.51
C ILE A 123 -12.02 -3.64 -4.63
N PRO A 124 -12.57 -4.16 -5.74
CA PRO A 124 -11.78 -4.57 -6.90
C PRO A 124 -11.00 -3.39 -7.51
N ARG A 125 -9.73 -3.62 -7.86
CA ARG A 125 -8.88 -2.64 -8.51
C ARG A 125 -9.07 -2.72 -10.02
N LYS A 126 -9.36 -1.58 -10.67
CA LYS A 126 -9.47 -1.51 -12.13
C LYS A 126 -8.22 -2.03 -12.86
N SER A 127 -7.03 -1.80 -12.28
CA SER A 127 -5.75 -2.21 -12.87
C SER A 127 -5.49 -3.71 -12.84
N MET A 128 -6.17 -4.47 -11.95
CA MET A 128 -5.91 -5.90 -11.76
C MET A 128 -7.18 -6.76 -11.85
N GLY A 129 -8.36 -6.16 -11.88
CA GLY A 129 -9.64 -6.88 -11.85
C GLY A 129 -9.90 -7.69 -10.56
N LYS A 130 -9.03 -7.55 -9.55
CA LYS A 130 -9.06 -8.31 -8.30
C LYS A 130 -9.08 -7.38 -7.09
N THR A 131 -9.54 -7.91 -5.96
CA THR A 131 -9.43 -7.23 -4.66
C THR A 131 -8.05 -7.52 -4.05
N LEU A 132 -7.54 -6.60 -3.22
CA LEU A 132 -6.28 -6.83 -2.50
C LEU A 132 -6.43 -8.02 -1.54
N PHE A 133 -7.61 -8.18 -0.96
CA PHE A 133 -7.92 -9.30 -0.08
C PHE A 133 -7.75 -10.65 -0.82
N SER A 134 -8.32 -10.78 -2.02
CA SER A 134 -8.21 -12.02 -2.79
C SER A 134 -6.79 -12.30 -3.28
N MET A 135 -5.98 -11.26 -3.54
CA MET A 135 -4.58 -11.39 -3.93
C MET A 135 -3.69 -11.83 -2.75
N THR A 136 -4.09 -11.51 -1.53
CA THR A 136 -3.30 -11.83 -0.32
C THR A 136 -3.69 -13.17 0.27
N TYR A 137 -4.98 -13.48 0.34
CA TYR A 137 -5.53 -14.65 1.03
C TYR A 137 -6.09 -15.73 0.09
N GLY A 138 -6.05 -15.52 -1.22
CA GLY A 138 -6.57 -16.48 -2.20
C GLY A 138 -8.10 -16.56 -2.29
N ALA A 139 -8.84 -15.98 -1.34
CA ALA A 139 -10.29 -16.05 -1.23
C ALA A 139 -10.95 -14.67 -1.28
N LYS A 140 -12.25 -14.64 -1.58
CA LYS A 140 -13.04 -13.40 -1.47
C LYS A 140 -13.38 -13.13 -0.01
N ALA A 141 -13.26 -11.86 0.42
CA ALA A 141 -13.73 -11.45 1.73
C ALA A 141 -15.25 -11.65 1.86
N VAL A 142 -15.70 -12.04 3.05
CA VAL A 142 -17.14 -11.94 3.42
C VAL A 142 -17.38 -10.51 3.87
N ILE A 143 -18.25 -9.79 3.18
CA ILE A 143 -18.55 -8.39 3.55
C ILE A 143 -19.64 -8.34 4.63
N PRO A 144 -19.70 -7.30 5.48
CA PRO A 144 -20.68 -7.21 6.56
C PRO A 144 -22.14 -7.36 6.11
N LEU A 145 -22.46 -6.92 4.89
CA LEU A 145 -23.81 -7.09 4.33
C LEU A 145 -24.19 -8.56 4.16
N GLU A 146 -23.26 -9.42 3.80
CA GLU A 146 -23.49 -10.87 3.62
C GLU A 146 -23.76 -11.60 4.94
N THR A 147 -23.37 -11.02 6.08
CA THR A 147 -23.69 -11.61 7.40
C THR A 147 -25.10 -11.27 7.85
N GLY A 148 -25.64 -10.11 7.43
CA GLY A 148 -27.01 -9.68 7.77
C GLY A 148 -28.07 -10.10 6.73
N LEU A 149 -27.67 -10.24 5.47
CA LEU A 149 -28.52 -10.68 4.37
C LEU A 149 -27.89 -11.91 3.71
N PRO A 150 -28.32 -13.14 4.04
CA PRO A 150 -27.77 -14.35 3.47
C PRO A 150 -27.89 -14.35 1.96
N MET A 151 -26.75 -14.32 1.27
CA MET A 151 -26.64 -14.54 -0.17
C MET A 151 -26.45 -16.04 -0.44
N LEU A 152 -26.64 -16.47 -1.68
CA LEU A 152 -26.43 -17.87 -2.08
C LEU A 152 -25.09 -18.45 -1.56
N ARG A 153 -24.04 -17.63 -1.53
CA ARG A 153 -22.71 -18.04 -1.04
C ARG A 153 -22.69 -18.33 0.46
N THR A 154 -23.45 -17.58 1.27
CA THR A 154 -23.49 -17.75 2.73
C THR A 154 -24.58 -18.73 3.16
N SER A 155 -25.71 -18.77 2.45
CA SER A 155 -26.81 -19.71 2.72
C SER A 155 -26.49 -21.17 2.34
N SER A 156 -25.64 -21.35 1.31
CA SER A 156 -25.22 -22.70 0.85
C SER A 156 -23.87 -23.11 1.47
N PHE A 157 -23.47 -22.52 2.58
CA PHE A 157 -22.19 -22.83 3.22
C PHE A 157 -22.18 -24.27 3.75
N ASN A 158 -21.27 -25.08 3.21
CA ASN A 158 -20.94 -26.42 3.70
C ASN A 158 -19.44 -26.43 4.04
N PRO A 159 -19.04 -26.77 5.28
CA PRO A 159 -17.63 -26.76 5.69
C PRO A 159 -16.74 -27.61 4.79
N ARG A 160 -17.12 -28.84 4.46
CA ARG A 160 -16.32 -29.75 3.61
C ARG A 160 -16.11 -29.19 2.22
N ASP A 161 -17.18 -28.75 1.55
CA ASP A 161 -17.09 -28.15 0.22
C ASP A 161 -16.30 -26.85 0.23
N ASN A 162 -16.37 -26.09 1.34
CA ASN A 162 -15.59 -24.86 1.49
C ASN A 162 -14.11 -25.15 1.61
N ASP A 163 -13.70 -26.16 2.38
CA ASP A 163 -12.30 -26.54 2.54
C ASP A 163 -11.69 -27.02 1.22
N GLU A 164 -12.43 -27.84 0.45
CA GLU A 164 -11.98 -28.25 -0.89
C GLU A 164 -11.84 -27.06 -1.85
N LYS A 165 -12.82 -26.15 -1.86
CA LYS A 165 -12.79 -24.95 -2.70
C LYS A 165 -11.67 -24.00 -2.28
N LEU A 166 -11.39 -23.90 -0.96
CA LEU A 166 -10.30 -23.08 -0.44
C LEU A 166 -8.96 -23.66 -0.85
N THR A 167 -8.75 -24.97 -0.71
CA THR A 167 -7.54 -25.68 -1.15
C THR A 167 -7.29 -25.46 -2.64
N LYS A 168 -8.30 -25.74 -3.49
CA LYS A 168 -8.20 -25.45 -4.94
C LYS A 168 -7.91 -23.97 -5.25
N SER A 169 -8.45 -23.06 -4.45
CA SER A 169 -8.21 -21.63 -4.62
C SER A 169 -6.81 -21.20 -4.23
N LEU A 170 -6.19 -21.89 -3.24
CA LEU A 170 -4.80 -21.69 -2.84
C LEU A 170 -3.84 -22.30 -3.87
N ASP A 171 -4.13 -23.48 -4.41
CA ASP A 171 -3.34 -24.09 -5.50
C ASP A 171 -3.27 -23.19 -6.74
N LEU A 172 -4.35 -22.48 -7.04
CA LEU A 172 -4.43 -21.54 -8.17
C LEU A 172 -3.97 -20.11 -7.81
N ILE A 173 -3.44 -19.87 -6.61
CA ILE A 173 -3.13 -18.49 -6.18
C ILE A 173 -1.99 -17.87 -7.00
N GLU A 174 -0.99 -18.67 -7.36
CA GLU A 174 0.14 -18.19 -8.17
C GLU A 174 -0.33 -17.82 -9.59
N GLU A 175 -1.12 -18.66 -10.24
CA GLU A 175 -1.72 -18.33 -11.53
C GLU A 175 -2.58 -17.06 -11.47
N LYS A 176 -3.39 -16.90 -10.41
CA LYS A 176 -4.19 -15.68 -10.19
C LYS A 176 -3.32 -14.44 -10.01
N LYS A 177 -2.17 -14.56 -9.34
CA LYS A 177 -1.20 -13.49 -9.17
C LYS A 177 -0.52 -13.13 -10.49
N GLU A 178 -0.08 -14.12 -11.26
CA GLU A 178 0.53 -13.92 -12.58
C GLU A 178 -0.44 -13.20 -13.53
N ASN A 179 -1.68 -13.69 -13.63
CA ASN A 179 -2.72 -13.05 -14.43
C ASN A 179 -2.97 -11.60 -14.01
N ALA A 180 -3.00 -11.32 -12.70
CA ALA A 180 -3.18 -9.96 -12.20
C ALA A 180 -1.97 -9.07 -12.52
N MET A 181 -0.76 -9.62 -12.52
CA MET A 181 0.46 -8.91 -12.92
C MET A 181 0.46 -8.56 -14.41
N VAL A 182 0.04 -9.48 -15.27
CA VAL A 182 -0.11 -9.22 -16.72
C VAL A 182 -1.12 -8.10 -16.95
N GLN A 183 -2.28 -8.15 -16.28
CA GLN A 183 -3.28 -7.08 -16.38
C GLN A 183 -2.75 -5.74 -15.87
N LEU A 184 -1.99 -5.74 -14.78
CA LEU A 184 -1.36 -4.53 -14.25
C LEU A 184 -0.35 -3.94 -15.23
N ALA A 185 0.51 -4.78 -15.83
CA ALA A 185 1.49 -4.36 -16.82
C ALA A 185 0.81 -3.75 -18.06
N TYR A 186 -0.24 -4.40 -18.57
CA TYR A 186 -1.04 -3.88 -19.68
C TYR A 186 -1.69 -2.53 -19.34
N TYR A 187 -2.27 -2.40 -18.14
CA TYR A 187 -2.86 -1.15 -17.68
C TYR A 187 -1.82 -0.02 -17.58
N GLN A 188 -0.63 -0.32 -17.04
CA GLN A 188 0.48 0.65 -16.97
C GLN A 188 0.97 1.07 -18.36
N GLN A 189 1.09 0.11 -19.29
CA GLN A 189 1.46 0.40 -20.67
C GLN A 189 0.45 1.33 -21.35
N LYS A 190 -0.85 1.07 -21.16
CA LYS A 190 -1.92 1.91 -21.69
C LYS A 190 -1.89 3.32 -21.12
N LEU A 191 -1.64 3.48 -19.81
CA LEU A 191 -1.45 4.78 -19.18
C LEU A 191 -0.23 5.51 -19.74
N LYS A 192 0.88 4.80 -19.92
CA LYS A 192 2.10 5.35 -20.51
C LYS A 192 1.84 5.85 -21.94
N GLN A 193 1.20 5.05 -22.79
CA GLN A 193 0.82 5.47 -24.14
C GLN A 193 -0.03 6.75 -24.12
N GLY A 194 -1.05 6.81 -23.26
CA GLY A 194 -1.88 8.01 -23.11
C GLY A 194 -1.11 9.23 -22.58
N TYR A 195 -0.07 9.02 -21.78
CA TYR A 195 0.83 10.10 -21.35
C TYR A 195 1.74 10.55 -22.49
N ASP A 196 2.37 9.60 -23.19
CA ASP A 196 3.35 9.87 -24.23
C ASP A 196 2.72 10.62 -25.43
N THR A 197 1.44 10.39 -25.73
CA THR A 197 0.70 11.15 -26.76
C THR A 197 0.58 12.63 -26.44
N ASN A 198 0.65 13.02 -25.17
CA ASN A 198 0.57 14.41 -24.71
C ASN A 198 1.95 15.04 -24.48
N VAL A 199 3.03 14.27 -24.58
CA VAL A 199 4.40 14.74 -24.39
C VAL A 199 4.97 15.23 -25.71
N LYS A 200 5.31 16.51 -25.78
CA LYS A 200 6.04 17.06 -26.92
C LYS A 200 7.53 16.73 -26.77
N LEU A 201 8.06 15.96 -27.71
CA LEU A 201 9.50 15.70 -27.78
C LEU A 201 10.24 17.03 -28.00
N ARG A 202 11.21 17.30 -27.13
CA ARG A 202 12.16 18.40 -27.29
C ARG A 202 13.58 17.83 -27.31
N HIS A 203 14.34 18.22 -28.31
CA HIS A 203 15.76 17.89 -28.36
C HIS A 203 16.49 18.68 -27.26
N LEU A 204 17.04 17.96 -26.30
CA LEU A 204 17.88 18.55 -25.26
C LEU A 204 19.33 18.46 -25.71
N THR A 205 20.00 19.59 -25.80
CA THR A 205 21.45 19.65 -26.11
C THR A 205 22.23 19.79 -24.79
N PRO A 206 23.47 19.24 -24.71
CA PRO A 206 24.36 19.56 -23.62
C PRO A 206 24.48 21.08 -23.49
N SER A 207 24.42 21.59 -22.25
CA SER A 207 24.39 23.03 -21.91
C SER A 207 23.06 23.76 -22.17
N GLY A 208 22.02 23.09 -22.64
CA GLY A 208 20.67 23.65 -22.77
C GLY A 208 20.03 23.92 -21.40
N LEU A 209 19.36 25.06 -21.27
CA LEU A 209 18.59 25.39 -20.07
C LEU A 209 17.29 24.59 -20.05
N VAL A 210 17.00 23.92 -18.95
CA VAL A 210 15.75 23.19 -18.70
C VAL A 210 15.02 23.76 -17.49
N LEU A 211 13.73 24.04 -17.64
CA LEU A 211 12.87 24.40 -16.53
C LEU A 211 12.46 23.11 -15.79
N ARG A 212 12.89 22.98 -14.55
CA ARG A 212 12.45 21.92 -13.64
C ARG A 212 11.47 22.53 -12.64
N LYS A 213 10.27 21.92 -12.51
CA LYS A 213 9.36 22.31 -11.43
C LYS A 213 10.03 22.01 -10.09
N ALA A 214 10.40 23.03 -9.36
CA ALA A 214 10.87 22.87 -7.98
C ALA A 214 9.69 22.35 -7.15
N VAL A 215 9.77 21.11 -6.69
CA VAL A 215 8.88 20.61 -5.65
C VAL A 215 9.31 21.30 -4.39
N GLY A 216 8.46 22.18 -3.84
CA GLY A 216 8.68 23.17 -2.82
C GLY A 216 9.88 22.92 -1.90
N ALA A 217 10.89 23.73 -2.02
CA ALA A 217 11.84 23.93 -0.94
C ALA A 217 11.01 24.45 0.25
N ALA A 218 11.00 23.70 1.36
CA ALA A 218 10.45 24.20 2.61
C ALA A 218 11.08 25.59 2.83
N LYS A 219 10.25 26.63 2.96
CA LYS A 219 10.70 27.94 3.35
C LYS A 219 11.40 27.75 4.69
N SER A 220 12.72 27.80 4.68
CA SER A 220 13.52 28.02 5.87
C SER A 220 13.13 29.41 6.34
N SER A 221 12.29 29.50 7.35
CA SER A 221 12.08 30.73 8.09
C SER A 221 13.35 31.00 8.86
N ALA A 222 14.00 32.10 8.50
CA ALA A 222 15.04 32.74 9.29
C ALA A 222 14.46 33.22 10.64
#